data_f60ca74db4a9d5d84390c8ba88c8ff47
#
_entry.id   f60ca74db4a9d5d84390c8ba88c8ff47
#
_cell.length_a   1.000
_cell.length_b   1.000
_cell.length_c   1.000
_cell.angle_alpha   90.00
_cell.angle_beta   90.00
_cell.angle_gamma   90.00
#
_symmetry.space_group_name_H-M   'P 1'
#
loop_
_entity.id
_entity.type
_entity.pdbx_description
1 polymer ?
#
loop_
_entity_poly.entity_id
_entity_poly.type
_entity_poly.pdbx_seq_one_letter_code
_entity_poly.pdbx_strand_id
1 'polypeptide(L)'
;MQTDKKKNYEQQPVILFADDDAICLEVGLKILQKLGYKALGARDGKEAIEVFLNNQREVKLVILDMKMPYNGCTAFFQLKKINASVKVLIASGYAKDQQIRELMKQGCNGFILKPFSINELSRKVSGILNE
;
A
#
# COMPACT_ATOMS: atom_id res chain seq x y z
N MET A 1 11.64 -3.57 29.21
CA MET A 1 10.46 -4.20 28.64
C MET A 1 9.47 -3.20 28.09
N GLN A 2 8.99 -2.26 28.86
CA GLN A 2 8.16 -1.19 28.33
C GLN A 2 8.91 -0.33 27.31
N THR A 3 10.20 -0.14 27.53
CA THR A 3 11.06 0.60 26.60
C THR A 3 11.12 -0.07 25.24
N ASP A 4 11.18 -1.42 25.21
CA ASP A 4 11.25 -2.18 23.97
C ASP A 4 9.93 -2.07 23.19
N LYS A 5 8.80 -2.15 23.88
CA LYS A 5 7.49 -1.97 23.25
C LYS A 5 7.33 -0.58 22.63
N LYS A 6 7.77 0.44 23.35
CA LYS A 6 7.73 1.81 22.84
C LYS A 6 8.66 1.98 21.66
N LYS A 7 9.87 1.42 21.73
CA LYS A 7 10.84 1.46 20.66
C LYS A 7 10.31 0.75 19.42
N ASN A 8 9.67 -0.42 19.58
CA ASN A 8 9.06 -1.16 18.47
C ASN A 8 7.91 -0.38 17.84
N TYR A 9 7.10 0.28 18.65
CA TYR A 9 6.01 1.12 18.17
C TYR A 9 6.54 2.28 17.32
N GLU A 10 7.58 2.95 17.78
CA GLU A 10 8.18 4.07 17.06
C GLU A 10 8.84 3.64 15.75
N GLN A 11 9.26 2.38 15.67
CA GLN A 11 9.89 1.82 14.49
C GLN A 11 8.93 1.09 13.56
N GLN A 12 7.62 1.13 13.85
CA GLN A 12 6.63 0.50 12.98
C GLN A 12 6.67 1.12 11.59
N PRO A 13 6.75 0.28 10.55
CA PRO A 13 6.66 0.80 9.19
C PRO A 13 5.32 1.50 8.95
N VAL A 14 5.37 2.56 8.18
CA VAL A 14 4.17 3.29 7.78
C VAL A 14 3.76 2.79 6.40
N ILE A 15 2.50 2.40 6.28
CA ILE A 15 1.91 1.92 5.03
C ILE A 15 0.79 2.86 4.61
N LEU A 16 0.83 3.30 3.37
CA LEU A 16 -0.23 4.10 2.78
C LEU A 16 -1.16 3.16 2.01
N PHE A 17 -2.45 3.20 2.33
CA PHE A 17 -3.47 2.37 1.70
C PHE A 17 -4.48 3.26 0.99
N ALA A 18 -4.62 3.10 -0.32
CA ALA A 18 -5.53 3.90 -1.14
C ALA A 18 -6.64 3.05 -1.73
N ASP A 19 -7.89 3.41 -1.45
CA ASP A 19 -9.08 2.73 -1.95
C ASP A 19 -10.24 3.73 -1.94
N ASP A 20 -10.99 3.83 -3.03
CA ASP A 20 -12.11 4.76 -3.12
C ASP A 20 -13.37 4.26 -2.41
N ASP A 21 -13.45 2.98 -2.11
CA ASP A 21 -14.54 2.42 -1.30
C ASP A 21 -14.24 2.68 0.17
N ALA A 22 -15.11 3.48 0.81
CA ALA A 22 -14.89 3.90 2.19
C ALA A 22 -14.82 2.72 3.17
N ILE A 23 -15.62 1.68 2.94
CA ILE A 23 -15.64 0.50 3.80
C ILE A 23 -14.35 -0.30 3.61
N CYS A 24 -13.95 -0.54 2.37
CA CYS A 24 -12.70 -1.26 2.08
C CYS A 24 -11.50 -0.51 2.65
N LEU A 25 -11.48 0.80 2.53
CA LEU A 25 -10.41 1.63 3.09
C LEU A 25 -10.34 1.48 4.61
N GLU A 26 -11.47 1.62 5.28
CA GLU A 26 -11.53 1.51 6.74
C GLU A 26 -11.06 0.12 7.21
N VAL A 27 -11.58 -0.93 6.57
CA VAL A 27 -11.21 -2.31 6.92
C VAL A 27 -9.73 -2.55 6.68
N GLY A 28 -9.21 -2.10 5.53
CA GLY A 28 -7.79 -2.25 5.21
C GLY A 28 -6.88 -1.56 6.22
N LEU A 29 -7.23 -0.33 6.61
CA LEU A 29 -6.45 0.41 7.61
C LEU A 29 -6.46 -0.31 8.96
N LYS A 30 -7.61 -0.83 9.39
CA LYS A 30 -7.72 -1.57 10.65
C LYS A 30 -6.91 -2.86 10.62
N ILE A 31 -6.92 -3.58 9.51
CA ILE A 31 -6.12 -4.80 9.37
C ILE A 31 -4.64 -4.47 9.50
N LEU A 32 -4.17 -3.45 8.80
CA LEU A 32 -2.76 -3.05 8.86
C LEU A 32 -2.35 -2.66 10.27
N GLN A 33 -3.20 -1.93 10.99
CA GLN A 33 -2.94 -1.55 12.38
C GLN A 33 -2.85 -2.78 13.29
N LYS A 34 -3.75 -3.75 13.10
CA LYS A 34 -3.70 -5.01 13.85
C LYS A 34 -2.44 -5.80 13.59
N LEU A 35 -1.91 -5.72 12.37
CA LEU A 35 -0.67 -6.40 12.01
C LEU A 35 0.58 -5.69 12.55
N GLY A 36 0.42 -4.54 13.19
CA GLY A 36 1.52 -3.82 13.81
C GLY A 36 2.10 -2.69 12.97
N TYR A 37 1.42 -2.28 11.91
CA TYR A 37 1.87 -1.19 11.06
C TYR A 37 1.14 0.10 11.39
N LYS A 38 1.79 1.23 11.13
CA LYS A 38 1.09 2.51 11.07
C LYS A 38 0.45 2.62 9.69
N ALA A 39 -0.82 3.01 9.63
CA ALA A 39 -1.54 3.05 8.38
C ALA A 39 -2.07 4.45 8.09
N LEU A 40 -1.79 4.94 6.90
CA LEU A 40 -2.33 6.20 6.38
C LEU A 40 -3.28 5.86 5.25
N GLY A 41 -4.40 6.56 5.18
CA GLY A 41 -5.43 6.29 4.18
C GLY A 41 -5.51 7.37 3.11
N ALA A 42 -5.93 6.96 1.91
CA ALA A 42 -6.25 7.86 0.82
C ALA A 42 -7.47 7.32 0.08
N ARG A 43 -8.35 8.20 -0.40
CA ARG A 43 -9.61 7.80 -1.03
C ARG A 43 -9.53 7.71 -2.54
N ASP A 44 -8.44 8.17 -3.12
CA ASP A 44 -8.18 8.05 -4.55
C ASP A 44 -6.69 8.19 -4.82
N GLY A 45 -6.30 8.03 -6.09
CA GLY A 45 -4.89 8.09 -6.45
C GLY A 45 -4.28 9.47 -6.27
N LYS A 46 -5.07 10.52 -6.43
CA LYS A 46 -4.59 11.89 -6.26
C LYS A 46 -4.27 12.18 -4.81
N GLU A 47 -5.17 11.81 -3.91
CA GLU A 47 -4.94 11.94 -2.47
C GLU A 47 -3.76 11.07 -2.02
N ALA A 48 -3.62 9.87 -2.62
CA ALA A 48 -2.48 9.00 -2.32
C ALA A 48 -1.15 9.69 -2.62
N ILE A 49 -1.05 10.39 -3.75
CA ILE A 49 0.14 11.15 -4.10
C ILE A 49 0.41 12.25 -3.07
N GLU A 50 -0.62 12.98 -2.67
CA GLU A 50 -0.50 14.06 -1.69
C GLU A 50 -0.01 13.54 -0.34
N VAL A 51 -0.62 12.45 0.14
CA VAL A 51 -0.23 11.82 1.41
C VAL A 51 1.20 11.31 1.33
N PHE A 52 1.57 10.69 0.21
CA PHE A 52 2.93 10.20 0.01
C PHE A 52 3.94 11.34 0.05
N LEU A 53 3.67 12.44 -0.67
CA LEU A 53 4.57 13.59 -0.70
C LEU A 53 4.83 14.16 0.69
N ASN A 54 3.81 14.18 1.53
CA ASN A 54 3.91 14.71 2.89
C ASN A 54 4.57 13.76 3.88
N ASN A 55 4.78 12.48 3.49
CA ASN A 55 5.27 11.45 4.40
C ASN A 55 6.33 10.54 3.76
N GLN A 56 7.08 11.05 2.77
CA GLN A 56 7.99 10.24 1.97
C GLN A 56 9.02 9.46 2.78
N ARG A 57 9.55 10.08 3.84
CA ARG A 57 10.60 9.44 4.66
C ARG A 57 10.07 8.26 5.46
N GLU A 58 8.79 8.30 5.79
CA GLU A 58 8.19 7.33 6.70
C GLU A 58 7.48 6.21 5.99
N VAL A 59 6.87 6.48 4.81
CA VAL A 59 6.09 5.48 4.08
C VAL A 59 7.02 4.45 3.45
N LYS A 60 6.86 3.20 3.87
CA LYS A 60 7.67 2.08 3.38
C LYS A 60 6.98 1.26 2.30
N LEU A 61 5.67 1.39 2.19
CA LEU A 61 4.89 0.65 1.21
C LEU A 61 3.63 1.42 0.89
N VAL A 62 3.25 1.46 -0.38
CA VAL A 62 1.97 2.01 -0.82
C VAL A 62 1.13 0.87 -1.40
N ILE A 63 -0.08 0.71 -0.90
CA ILE A 63 -1.05 -0.24 -1.44
C ILE A 63 -2.08 0.55 -2.23
N LEU A 64 -2.20 0.27 -3.53
CA LEU A 64 -3.08 1.01 -4.44
C LEU A 64 -4.16 0.09 -5.00
N ASP A 65 -5.42 0.48 -4.84
CA ASP A 65 -6.50 -0.14 -5.57
C ASP A 65 -6.41 0.26 -7.05
N MET A 66 -6.58 -0.70 -7.96
CA MET A 66 -6.55 -0.42 -9.39
C MET A 66 -7.72 0.44 -9.84
N LYS A 67 -8.91 0.20 -9.27
CA LYS A 67 -10.14 0.88 -9.68
C LYS A 67 -10.45 2.04 -8.75
N MET A 68 -9.84 3.16 -9.02
CA MET A 68 -10.09 4.41 -8.31
C MET A 68 -10.18 5.54 -9.33
N PRO A 69 -10.88 6.66 -9.00
CA PRO A 69 -10.64 7.90 -9.73
C PRO A 69 -9.16 8.23 -9.65
N TYR A 70 -8.55 8.65 -10.75
CA TYR A 70 -7.10 8.75 -10.85
C TYR A 70 -6.50 7.38 -10.49
N ASN A 71 -6.65 6.44 -11.38
CA ASN A 71 -6.53 5.01 -11.11
C ASN A 71 -5.14 4.61 -10.60
N GLY A 72 -5.08 3.37 -10.08
CA GLY A 72 -3.87 2.86 -9.46
C GLY A 72 -2.67 2.82 -10.40
N CYS A 73 -2.89 2.61 -11.70
CA CYS A 73 -1.83 2.61 -12.70
C CYS A 73 -1.19 4.00 -12.81
N THR A 74 -2.02 5.05 -12.94
CA THR A 74 -1.55 6.43 -13.02
C THR A 74 -0.81 6.82 -11.73
N ALA A 75 -1.40 6.48 -10.58
CA ALA A 75 -0.79 6.76 -9.29
C ALA A 75 0.56 6.05 -9.14
N PHE A 76 0.65 4.80 -9.58
CA PHE A 76 1.90 4.04 -9.55
C PHE A 76 3.01 4.77 -10.29
N PHE A 77 2.76 5.21 -11.52
CA PHE A 77 3.78 5.89 -12.30
C PHE A 77 4.18 7.23 -11.70
N GLN A 78 3.22 7.95 -11.11
CA GLN A 78 3.54 9.20 -10.42
C GLN A 78 4.40 8.95 -9.18
N LEU A 79 4.09 7.93 -8.39
CA LEU A 79 4.90 7.56 -7.23
C LEU A 79 6.32 7.22 -7.63
N LYS A 80 6.49 6.46 -8.71
CA LYS A 80 7.83 6.08 -9.22
C LYS A 80 8.63 7.29 -9.68
N LYS A 81 7.98 8.31 -10.22
CA LYS A 81 8.65 9.57 -10.59
C LYS A 81 9.12 10.34 -9.36
N ILE A 82 8.34 10.31 -8.29
CA ILE A 82 8.68 11.00 -7.05
C ILE A 82 9.82 10.28 -6.34
N ASN A 83 9.74 8.95 -6.27
CA ASN A 83 10.74 8.12 -5.62
C ASN A 83 10.83 6.77 -6.33
N ALA A 84 11.89 6.57 -7.11
CA ALA A 84 12.08 5.36 -7.90
C ALA A 84 12.18 4.09 -7.03
N SER A 85 12.51 4.25 -5.75
CA SER A 85 12.66 3.12 -4.81
C SER A 85 11.37 2.80 -4.05
N VAL A 86 10.28 3.52 -4.29
CA VAL A 86 9.03 3.28 -3.56
C VAL A 86 8.53 1.87 -3.83
N LYS A 87 8.10 1.19 -2.76
CA LYS A 87 7.51 -0.14 -2.86
C LYS A 87 6.00 0.01 -3.00
N VAL A 88 5.44 -0.72 -3.97
CA VAL A 88 4.01 -0.63 -4.28
C VAL A 88 3.41 -2.02 -4.41
N LEU A 89 2.27 -2.21 -3.75
CA LEU A 89 1.43 -3.39 -3.87
C LEU A 89 0.11 -2.97 -4.51
N ILE A 90 -0.27 -3.60 -5.60
CA ILE A 90 -1.54 -3.30 -6.29
C ILE A 90 -2.62 -4.25 -5.79
N ALA A 91 -3.78 -3.70 -5.44
CA ALA A 91 -4.97 -4.49 -5.09
C ALA A 91 -5.95 -4.45 -6.25
N SER A 92 -6.48 -5.61 -6.66
CA SER A 92 -7.35 -5.71 -7.81
C SER A 92 -8.35 -6.86 -7.66
N GLY A 93 -9.54 -6.70 -8.27
CA GLY A 93 -10.52 -7.77 -8.35
C GLY A 93 -10.25 -8.78 -9.46
N TYR A 94 -9.26 -8.55 -10.30
CA TYR A 94 -8.96 -9.40 -11.46
C TYR A 94 -7.50 -9.86 -11.49
N ALA A 95 -7.31 -11.19 -11.46
CA ALA A 95 -5.98 -11.78 -11.53
C ALA A 95 -5.35 -11.72 -12.94
N LYS A 96 -6.16 -11.60 -13.99
CA LYS A 96 -5.71 -11.68 -15.40
C LYS A 96 -5.60 -10.32 -16.05
N ASP A 97 -5.46 -9.27 -15.28
CA ASP A 97 -5.37 -7.93 -15.83
C ASP A 97 -3.99 -7.74 -16.47
N GLN A 98 -3.98 -7.43 -17.76
CA GLN A 98 -2.74 -7.11 -18.49
C GLN A 98 -2.05 -5.89 -17.88
N GLN A 99 -2.81 -4.96 -17.34
CA GLN A 99 -2.24 -3.79 -16.69
C GLN A 99 -1.40 -4.18 -15.48
N ILE A 100 -1.84 -5.17 -14.70
CA ILE A 100 -1.06 -5.67 -13.55
C ILE A 100 0.27 -6.22 -14.02
N ARG A 101 0.26 -7.02 -15.10
CA ARG A 101 1.50 -7.59 -15.65
C ARG A 101 2.46 -6.49 -16.09
N GLU A 102 1.93 -5.45 -16.74
CA GLU A 102 2.74 -4.32 -17.16
C GLU A 102 3.33 -3.58 -15.96
N LEU A 103 2.53 -3.35 -14.92
CA LEU A 103 3.01 -2.71 -13.71
C LEU A 103 4.11 -3.53 -13.03
N MET A 104 3.96 -4.85 -13.01
CA MET A 104 4.99 -5.73 -12.46
C MET A 104 6.31 -5.59 -13.23
N LYS A 105 6.25 -5.49 -14.56
CA LYS A 105 7.43 -5.25 -15.40
C LYS A 105 8.06 -3.89 -15.12
N GLN A 106 7.26 -2.92 -14.73
CA GLN A 106 7.72 -1.56 -14.46
C GLN A 106 8.20 -1.37 -13.00
N GLY A 107 8.31 -2.45 -12.24
CA GLY A 107 8.87 -2.39 -10.91
C GLY A 107 7.85 -2.39 -9.77
N CYS A 108 6.59 -2.72 -10.04
CA CYS A 108 5.61 -2.95 -8.99
C CYS A 108 6.04 -4.18 -8.18
N ASN A 109 5.91 -4.13 -6.88
CA ASN A 109 6.44 -5.17 -5.99
C ASN A 109 5.51 -6.37 -5.84
N GLY A 110 4.25 -6.24 -6.23
CA GLY A 110 3.32 -7.34 -6.19
C GLY A 110 1.89 -6.90 -6.43
N PHE A 111 1.00 -7.89 -6.44
CA PHE A 111 -0.43 -7.59 -6.44
C PHE A 111 -1.14 -8.53 -5.48
N ILE A 112 -2.32 -8.12 -5.02
CA ILE A 112 -3.18 -8.93 -4.16
C ILE A 112 -4.59 -8.90 -4.72
N LEU A 113 -5.24 -10.05 -4.73
CA LEU A 113 -6.60 -10.20 -5.25
C LEU A 113 -7.62 -9.80 -4.20
N LYS A 114 -8.62 -9.03 -4.60
CA LYS A 114 -9.74 -8.66 -3.73
C LYS A 114 -10.90 -9.66 -3.92
N PRO A 115 -11.60 -10.04 -2.88
CA PRO A 115 -11.34 -9.75 -1.47
C PRO A 115 -10.17 -10.57 -0.94
N PHE A 116 -9.36 -9.98 -0.09
CA PHE A 116 -8.22 -10.68 0.51
C PHE A 116 -8.45 -10.94 2.00
N SER A 117 -7.82 -12.00 2.51
CA SER A 117 -7.84 -12.31 3.93
C SER A 117 -6.75 -11.53 4.66
N ILE A 118 -6.85 -11.49 5.99
CA ILE A 118 -5.82 -10.89 6.84
C ILE A 118 -4.49 -11.61 6.61
N ASN A 119 -4.51 -12.93 6.50
CA ASN A 119 -3.30 -13.72 6.29
C ASN A 119 -2.65 -13.43 4.94
N GLU A 120 -3.44 -13.27 3.88
CA GLU A 120 -2.92 -12.94 2.56
C GLU A 120 -2.26 -11.56 2.56
N LEU A 121 -2.93 -10.57 3.15
CA LEU A 121 -2.37 -9.23 3.23
C LEU A 121 -1.09 -9.23 4.07
N SER A 122 -1.10 -9.93 5.20
CA SER A 122 0.08 -10.05 6.06
C SER A 122 1.28 -10.61 5.32
N ARG A 123 1.09 -11.69 4.57
CA ARG A 123 2.18 -12.32 3.82
C ARG A 123 2.71 -11.42 2.71
N LYS A 124 1.80 -10.78 1.97
CA LYS A 124 2.22 -9.88 0.88
C LYS A 124 3.00 -8.69 1.42
N VAL A 125 2.48 -8.06 2.46
CA VAL A 125 3.11 -6.88 3.05
C VAL A 125 4.47 -7.21 3.64
N SER A 126 4.56 -8.25 4.49
CA SER A 126 5.83 -8.61 5.10
C SER A 126 6.84 -9.08 4.07
N GLY A 127 6.41 -9.80 3.04
CA GLY A 127 7.29 -10.23 1.96
C GLY A 127 7.90 -9.04 1.21
N ILE A 128 7.11 -8.03 0.91
CA ILE A 128 7.59 -6.82 0.21
C ILE A 128 8.50 -6.00 1.12
N LEU A 129 8.14 -5.83 2.38
CA LEU A 129 8.94 -5.04 3.30
C LEU A 129 10.31 -5.66 3.58
N ASN A 130 10.42 -6.97 3.44
CA ASN A 130 11.67 -7.71 3.67
C ASN A 130 12.52 -7.90 2.40
N GLU A 131 12.08 -7.36 1.28
CA GLU A 131 12.87 -7.41 0.06
C GLU A 131 14.14 -6.56 0.17
#